data_1e7a0ed259f12d3e27ec9750565ce159
#
_entry.id   1e7a0ed259f12d3e27ec9750565ce159
#
_cell.length_a   1.000
_cell.length_b   1.000
_cell.length_c   1.000
_cell.angle_alpha   90.00
_cell.angle_beta   90.00
_cell.angle_gamma   90.00
#
_symmetry.space_group_name_H-M   'P 1'
#
loop_
_entity.id
_entity.type
_entity.pdbx_description
1 polymer ?
#
loop_
_entity_poly.entity_id
_entity_poly.type
_entity_poly.pdbx_seq_one_letter_code
_entity_poly.pdbx_strand_id
1 'polypeptide(L)'
;MKVSLLTKCFIVVLLAGMGLYFYQISNAGDRKVTAVYVEAWKDYKNIKLSEKNVDIAFIAFAKIDGTNIYFHEDGTTNDQIKENIKKLKEQNPKTKLVLAVGGYGADGFSDASLDGNRYLFTESIINMVKELELDGVDIDWEYPAFHAWNTQKARPEDTQNFTSLMKELREKLYRLPHPKNKKYLLTFASGTQDWYFQNVEVNKVENYVDYINVMTYDFTGRWSDTTGYNSNLYPDRGNKAKHSIDQVITMYLEHEIDSKKLLLGVPAYSYGWKDVKSKTDGSFSPGKPIDIDNTDLSYKTLEKSYLNKNGYKRYYDDHAKTAYLYNGSTFISYEDKEALAEKVKYIKAKELGGAMVWEYSQDAEDGIVKFLGESLNK
;
A
#
# COMPACT_ATOMS: atom_id res chain seq x y z
N MET A 1 -36.48 39.80 -33.28
CA MET A 1 -35.35 40.42 -32.54
C MET A 1 -34.03 39.77 -32.97
N LYS A 2 -33.12 40.51 -33.59
CA LYS A 2 -31.80 40.00 -34.00
C LYS A 2 -30.86 40.05 -32.77
N VAL A 3 -30.46 38.93 -32.24
CA VAL A 3 -29.46 38.85 -31.17
C VAL A 3 -28.13 39.38 -31.70
N SER A 4 -27.55 40.38 -31.03
CA SER A 4 -26.35 41.06 -31.49
C SER A 4 -25.14 40.13 -31.57
N LEU A 5 -24.20 40.39 -32.46
CA LEU A 5 -22.99 39.58 -32.63
C LEU A 5 -22.19 39.49 -31.32
N LEU A 6 -22.18 40.56 -30.53
CA LEU A 6 -21.55 40.62 -29.19
C LEU A 6 -22.18 39.65 -28.20
N THR A 7 -23.53 39.52 -28.20
CA THR A 7 -24.23 38.56 -27.32
C THR A 7 -23.93 37.11 -27.70
N LYS A 8 -23.78 36.83 -29.01
CA LYS A 8 -23.38 35.46 -29.48
C LYS A 8 -21.94 35.13 -29.09
N CYS A 9 -21.01 36.06 -29.17
CA CYS A 9 -19.63 35.84 -28.73
C CYS A 9 -19.53 35.60 -27.21
N PHE A 10 -20.33 36.32 -26.40
CA PHE A 10 -20.35 36.16 -24.95
C PHE A 10 -20.90 34.79 -24.53
N ILE A 11 -21.93 34.28 -25.22
CA ILE A 11 -22.51 32.94 -24.98
C ILE A 11 -21.51 31.85 -25.36
N VAL A 12 -20.76 31.98 -26.45
CA VAL A 12 -19.74 31.01 -26.87
C VAL A 12 -18.57 30.93 -25.88
N VAL A 13 -18.13 32.08 -25.36
CA VAL A 13 -17.05 32.14 -24.35
C VAL A 13 -17.51 31.54 -23.01
N LEU A 14 -18.77 31.75 -22.60
CA LEU A 14 -19.34 31.15 -21.39
C LEU A 14 -19.50 29.61 -21.53
N LEU A 15 -19.96 29.14 -22.69
CA LEU A 15 -20.08 27.69 -22.94
C LEU A 15 -18.71 27.02 -23.04
N ALA A 16 -17.71 27.64 -23.63
CA ALA A 16 -16.35 27.16 -23.67
C ALA A 16 -15.71 27.17 -22.27
N GLY A 17 -15.95 28.22 -21.46
CA GLY A 17 -15.51 28.28 -20.06
C GLY A 17 -16.16 27.24 -19.17
N MET A 18 -17.47 27.01 -19.32
CA MET A 18 -18.15 25.91 -18.61
C MET A 18 -17.69 24.55 -19.10
N GLY A 19 -17.47 24.32 -20.38
CA GLY A 19 -16.91 23.08 -20.93
C GLY A 19 -15.52 22.78 -20.38
N LEU A 20 -14.64 23.77 -20.30
CA LEU A 20 -13.31 23.66 -19.68
C LEU A 20 -13.39 23.41 -18.17
N TYR A 21 -14.32 24.06 -17.47
CA TYR A 21 -14.54 23.86 -16.04
C TYR A 21 -15.08 22.44 -15.74
N PHE A 22 -16.07 21.96 -16.51
CA PHE A 22 -16.56 20.58 -16.41
C PHE A 22 -15.51 19.56 -16.81
N TYR A 23 -14.69 19.82 -17.84
CA TYR A 23 -13.56 18.97 -18.22
C TYR A 23 -12.48 18.92 -17.12
N GLN A 24 -12.18 20.04 -16.48
CA GLN A 24 -11.25 20.07 -15.33
C GLN A 24 -11.82 19.39 -14.10
N ILE A 25 -13.13 19.49 -13.82
CA ILE A 25 -13.78 18.77 -12.71
C ILE A 25 -13.83 17.27 -13.01
N SER A 26 -14.17 16.85 -14.22
CA SER A 26 -14.19 15.43 -14.58
C SER A 26 -12.79 14.78 -14.53
N ASN A 27 -11.74 15.50 -14.92
CA ASN A 27 -10.37 15.01 -14.85
C ASN A 27 -9.76 15.06 -13.43
N ALA A 28 -10.26 15.93 -12.54
CA ALA A 28 -9.80 15.96 -11.15
C ALA A 28 -10.27 14.72 -10.34
N GLY A 29 -11.32 14.03 -10.81
CA GLY A 29 -11.85 12.82 -10.18
C GLY A 29 -11.16 11.51 -10.60
N ASP A 30 -10.38 11.52 -11.68
CA ASP A 30 -9.82 10.30 -12.29
C ASP A 30 -8.33 10.07 -12.03
N ARG A 31 -7.64 11.02 -11.34
CA ARG A 31 -6.21 10.91 -11.08
C ARG A 31 -5.93 9.76 -10.09
N LYS A 32 -5.15 8.78 -10.53
CA LYS A 32 -4.74 7.62 -9.72
C LYS A 32 -3.60 8.00 -8.77
N VAL A 33 -3.67 7.49 -7.54
CA VAL A 33 -2.68 7.73 -6.49
C VAL A 33 -1.51 6.77 -6.61
N THR A 34 -0.30 7.29 -6.45
CA THR A 34 0.90 6.50 -6.19
C THR A 34 1.28 6.68 -4.73
N ALA A 35 1.19 5.61 -3.94
CA ALA A 35 1.53 5.60 -2.53
C ALA A 35 2.69 4.64 -2.25
N VAL A 36 3.46 4.91 -1.19
CA VAL A 36 4.59 4.05 -0.79
C VAL A 36 4.77 4.06 0.72
N TYR A 37 5.09 2.90 1.30
CA TYR A 37 5.55 2.82 2.68
C TYR A 37 7.05 3.15 2.75
N VAL A 38 7.41 3.91 3.78
CA VAL A 38 8.77 4.40 4.03
C VAL A 38 9.12 4.09 5.49
N GLU A 39 10.15 3.29 5.70
CA GLU A 39 10.60 2.91 7.05
C GLU A 39 11.22 4.11 7.79
N ALA A 40 10.58 4.59 8.85
CA ALA A 40 10.89 5.84 9.54
C ALA A 40 12.32 5.93 10.11
N TRP A 41 12.94 4.80 10.43
CA TRP A 41 14.28 4.73 11.03
C TRP A 41 15.43 4.80 10.03
N LYS A 42 15.17 4.63 8.75
CA LYS A 42 16.22 4.73 7.72
C LYS A 42 16.60 6.18 7.42
N ASP A 43 17.87 6.38 7.09
CA ASP A 43 18.39 7.69 6.71
C ASP A 43 18.03 8.01 5.25
N TYR A 44 17.07 8.90 5.09
CA TYR A 44 16.57 9.31 3.79
C TYR A 44 17.08 10.69 3.34
N LYS A 45 18.36 11.01 3.61
CA LYS A 45 18.95 12.34 3.33
C LYS A 45 18.73 12.86 1.92
N ASN A 46 18.42 12.00 0.96
CA ASN A 46 18.31 12.38 -0.44
C ASN A 46 17.10 11.76 -1.16
N ILE A 47 16.03 11.41 -0.44
CA ILE A 47 14.84 10.86 -1.08
C ILE A 47 14.04 11.96 -1.77
N LYS A 48 13.82 11.79 -3.07
CA LYS A 48 13.03 12.70 -3.91
C LYS A 48 11.74 12.01 -4.38
N LEU A 49 10.83 11.78 -3.45
CA LEU A 49 9.54 11.12 -3.72
C LEU A 49 8.70 11.91 -4.75
N SER A 50 8.72 13.24 -4.65
CA SER A 50 7.97 14.10 -5.58
C SER A 50 8.50 14.05 -7.02
N GLU A 51 9.79 13.78 -7.24
CA GLU A 51 10.35 13.56 -8.57
C GLU A 51 9.92 12.21 -9.18
N LYS A 52 9.48 11.27 -8.35
CA LYS A 52 8.92 9.96 -8.75
C LYS A 52 7.39 9.98 -8.85
N ASN A 53 6.76 11.17 -8.76
CA ASN A 53 5.31 11.35 -8.74
C ASN A 53 4.60 10.56 -7.62
N VAL A 54 5.22 10.47 -6.44
CA VAL A 54 4.61 9.89 -5.24
C VAL A 54 3.68 10.89 -4.60
N ASP A 55 2.42 10.51 -4.44
CA ASP A 55 1.38 11.34 -3.83
C ASP A 55 1.33 11.21 -2.32
N ILE A 56 1.53 9.98 -1.82
CA ILE A 56 1.44 9.64 -0.39
C ILE A 56 2.64 8.79 0.01
N ALA A 57 3.29 9.17 1.11
CA ALA A 57 4.26 8.33 1.80
C ALA A 57 3.74 7.98 3.20
N PHE A 58 3.53 6.69 3.46
CA PHE A 58 3.17 6.16 4.76
C PHE A 58 4.44 5.95 5.57
N ILE A 59 4.55 6.65 6.70
CA ILE A 59 5.72 6.59 7.58
C ILE A 59 5.57 5.40 8.52
N ALA A 60 6.18 4.29 8.18
CA ALA A 60 6.10 3.00 8.86
C ALA A 60 7.21 2.84 9.89
N PHE A 61 6.99 2.38 11.09
CA PHE A 61 5.73 2.34 11.81
C PHE A 61 5.89 2.95 13.20
N ALA A 62 4.88 3.68 13.66
CA ALA A 62 4.76 3.96 15.07
C ALA A 62 4.24 2.71 15.79
N LYS A 63 4.90 2.32 16.88
CA LYS A 63 4.56 1.17 17.74
C LYS A 63 3.61 1.59 18.84
N ILE A 64 2.90 0.62 19.44
CA ILE A 64 1.89 0.84 20.48
C ILE A 64 2.43 0.40 21.84
N ASP A 65 2.28 1.25 22.86
CA ASP A 65 2.52 0.93 24.25
C ASP A 65 1.36 1.44 25.12
N GLY A 66 0.52 0.52 25.56
CA GLY A 66 -0.74 0.84 26.22
C GLY A 66 -1.65 1.69 25.35
N THR A 67 -1.87 2.97 25.70
CA THR A 67 -2.62 3.94 24.90
C THR A 67 -1.73 4.95 24.17
N ASN A 68 -0.42 4.79 24.25
CA ASN A 68 0.54 5.69 23.60
C ASN A 68 1.11 5.06 22.35
N ILE A 69 1.54 5.93 21.42
CA ILE A 69 2.36 5.52 20.28
C ILE A 69 3.75 6.16 20.36
N TYR A 70 4.74 5.48 19.81
CA TYR A 70 6.11 5.95 19.77
C TYR A 70 6.88 5.32 18.61
N PHE A 71 7.96 5.95 18.17
CA PHE A 71 8.88 5.31 17.25
C PHE A 71 9.99 4.61 18.00
N HIS A 72 10.30 3.40 17.58
CA HIS A 72 11.43 2.65 18.10
C HIS A 72 11.99 1.70 17.05
N GLU A 73 13.29 1.72 16.92
CA GLU A 73 14.05 0.73 16.15
C GLU A 73 15.43 0.56 16.75
N ASP A 74 15.99 -0.63 16.72
CA ASP A 74 17.30 -0.91 17.28
C ASP A 74 18.38 0.00 16.69
N GLY A 75 19.12 0.67 17.57
CA GLY A 75 20.17 1.62 17.20
C GLY A 75 19.70 3.02 16.81
N THR A 76 18.38 3.31 16.84
CA THR A 76 17.81 4.62 16.46
C THR A 76 16.85 5.11 17.53
N THR A 77 17.04 6.33 18.03
CA THR A 77 16.15 6.91 19.03
C THR A 77 14.89 7.50 18.42
N ASN A 78 13.81 7.60 19.21
CA ASN A 78 12.57 8.25 18.81
C ASN A 78 12.79 9.67 18.27
N ASP A 79 13.68 10.46 18.90
CA ASP A 79 13.96 11.83 18.45
C ASP A 79 14.72 11.86 17.12
N GLN A 80 15.64 10.92 16.88
CA GLN A 80 16.31 10.79 15.59
C GLN A 80 15.32 10.43 14.47
N ILE A 81 14.38 9.53 14.75
CA ILE A 81 13.32 9.16 13.79
C ILE A 81 12.45 10.38 13.48
N LYS A 82 12.01 11.11 14.49
CA LYS A 82 11.22 12.34 14.31
C LYS A 82 11.97 13.39 13.48
N GLU A 83 13.27 13.55 13.70
CA GLU A 83 14.12 14.46 12.93
C GLU A 83 14.24 14.00 11.46
N ASN A 84 14.39 12.71 11.21
CA ASN A 84 14.40 12.16 9.85
C ASN A 84 13.08 12.40 9.11
N ILE A 85 11.94 12.25 9.79
CA ILE A 85 10.61 12.53 9.22
C ILE A 85 10.49 14.01 8.83
N LYS A 86 10.93 14.94 9.68
CA LYS A 86 10.94 16.38 9.39
C LYS A 86 11.75 16.69 8.12
N LYS A 87 12.96 16.12 8.02
CA LYS A 87 13.81 16.26 6.81
C LYS A 87 13.17 15.67 5.58
N LEU A 88 12.54 14.51 5.69
CA LEU A 88 11.81 13.90 4.57
C LEU A 88 10.69 14.82 4.07
N LYS A 89 9.95 15.45 4.98
CA LYS A 89 8.90 16.42 4.65
C LYS A 89 9.44 17.65 3.94
N GLU A 90 10.52 18.24 4.44
CA GLU A 90 11.16 19.40 3.83
C GLU A 90 11.64 19.12 2.40
N GLN A 91 12.19 17.93 2.17
CA GLN A 91 12.66 17.50 0.85
C GLN A 91 11.53 17.16 -0.13
N ASN A 92 10.34 16.82 0.38
CA ASN A 92 9.21 16.35 -0.41
C ASN A 92 7.90 17.14 -0.14
N PRO A 93 7.88 18.47 -0.35
CA PRO A 93 6.75 19.33 0.05
C PRO A 93 5.45 19.06 -0.72
N LYS A 94 5.51 18.31 -1.82
CA LYS A 94 4.33 17.94 -2.63
C LYS A 94 3.76 16.56 -2.28
N THR A 95 4.54 15.71 -1.62
CA THR A 95 4.12 14.37 -1.18
C THR A 95 3.45 14.49 0.19
N LYS A 96 2.29 13.90 0.37
CA LYS A 96 1.63 13.82 1.67
C LYS A 96 2.33 12.78 2.53
N LEU A 97 2.74 13.15 3.74
CA LEU A 97 3.32 12.24 4.72
C LEU A 97 2.25 11.81 5.72
N VAL A 98 1.95 10.53 5.77
CA VAL A 98 0.89 9.94 6.59
C VAL A 98 1.52 9.04 7.65
N LEU A 99 1.13 9.21 8.91
CA LEU A 99 1.61 8.39 10.02
C LEU A 99 1.03 6.99 9.91
N ALA A 100 1.85 5.97 9.72
CA ALA A 100 1.42 4.58 9.80
C ALA A 100 1.68 4.02 11.20
N VAL A 101 0.63 3.45 11.81
CA VAL A 101 0.65 2.85 13.15
C VAL A 101 0.43 1.36 13.03
N GLY A 102 1.30 0.56 13.64
CA GLY A 102 1.16 -0.91 13.67
C GLY A 102 2.18 -1.65 12.84
N GLY A 103 1.72 -2.34 11.79
CA GLY A 103 2.50 -3.20 10.91
C GLY A 103 2.57 -4.66 11.37
N TYR A 104 3.10 -5.54 10.50
CA TYR A 104 3.23 -6.96 10.83
C TYR A 104 4.04 -7.18 12.11
N GLY A 105 3.51 -8.00 13.01
CA GLY A 105 4.14 -8.26 14.31
C GLY A 105 3.78 -7.24 15.39
N ALA A 106 3.07 -6.15 15.09
CA ALA A 106 2.63 -5.21 16.10
C ALA A 106 1.50 -5.79 16.95
N ASP A 107 1.58 -5.59 18.27
CA ASP A 107 0.52 -5.89 19.22
C ASP A 107 0.05 -4.59 19.92
N GLY A 108 -0.99 -4.70 20.75
CA GLY A 108 -1.50 -3.57 21.54
C GLY A 108 -2.80 -2.97 21.01
N PHE A 109 -3.14 -3.10 19.75
CA PHE A 109 -4.38 -2.55 19.19
C PHE A 109 -5.63 -3.04 19.90
N SER A 110 -5.73 -4.34 20.20
CA SER A 110 -6.89 -4.95 20.84
C SER A 110 -7.18 -4.33 22.22
N ASP A 111 -6.14 -3.99 22.99
CA ASP A 111 -6.28 -3.30 24.29
C ASP A 111 -6.50 -1.78 24.12
N ALA A 112 -5.77 -1.17 23.22
CA ALA A 112 -5.83 0.29 22.98
C ALA A 112 -7.18 0.73 22.40
N SER A 113 -7.84 -0.15 21.65
CA SER A 113 -9.12 0.14 20.97
C SER A 113 -10.36 -0.09 21.85
N LEU A 114 -10.21 -0.61 23.08
CA LEU A 114 -11.33 -0.72 24.04
C LEU A 114 -11.93 0.65 24.37
N ASP A 115 -13.23 0.71 24.66
CA ASP A 115 -13.95 1.96 24.96
C ASP A 115 -13.25 2.83 26.01
N GLY A 116 -12.70 2.22 27.08
CA GLY A 116 -11.99 2.93 28.15
C GLY A 116 -10.64 3.51 27.72
N ASN A 117 -10.02 2.99 26.68
CA ASN A 117 -8.67 3.33 26.23
C ASN A 117 -8.64 4.11 24.91
N ARG A 118 -9.60 3.87 24.03
CA ARG A 118 -9.63 4.36 22.63
C ARG A 118 -9.47 5.87 22.53
N TYR A 119 -10.10 6.63 23.45
CA TYR A 119 -9.96 8.09 23.46
C TYR A 119 -8.53 8.53 23.66
N LEU A 120 -7.80 7.94 24.62
CA LEU A 120 -6.39 8.28 24.90
C LEU A 120 -5.48 7.81 23.76
N PHE A 121 -5.76 6.63 23.21
CA PHE A 121 -5.01 6.09 22.08
C PHE A 121 -5.12 6.98 20.85
N THR A 122 -6.33 7.37 20.47
CA THR A 122 -6.53 8.28 19.33
C THR A 122 -5.97 9.67 19.60
N GLU A 123 -5.99 10.19 20.85
CA GLU A 123 -5.29 11.44 21.20
C GLU A 123 -3.77 11.33 21.02
N SER A 124 -3.16 10.21 21.42
CA SER A 124 -1.73 9.97 21.22
C SER A 124 -1.37 10.02 19.72
N ILE A 125 -2.18 9.35 18.86
CA ILE A 125 -1.99 9.37 17.41
C ILE A 125 -2.11 10.81 16.86
N ILE A 126 -3.16 11.52 17.21
CA ILE A 126 -3.40 12.88 16.75
C ILE A 126 -2.32 13.86 17.22
N ASN A 127 -1.81 13.68 18.43
CA ASN A 127 -0.72 14.51 18.94
C ASN A 127 0.57 14.32 18.15
N MET A 128 0.90 13.09 17.74
CA MET A 128 2.06 12.84 16.87
C MET A 128 1.86 13.42 15.45
N VAL A 129 0.65 13.34 14.91
CA VAL A 129 0.32 14.01 13.63
C VAL A 129 0.55 15.51 13.72
N LYS A 130 0.15 16.15 14.82
CA LYS A 130 0.37 17.59 15.07
C LYS A 130 1.85 17.92 15.25
N GLU A 131 2.54 17.15 16.10
CA GLU A 131 3.96 17.36 16.45
C GLU A 131 4.85 17.33 15.20
N LEU A 132 4.60 16.37 14.31
CA LEU A 132 5.37 16.18 13.08
C LEU A 132 4.72 16.85 11.87
N GLU A 133 3.59 17.57 12.07
CA GLU A 133 2.80 18.24 11.03
C GLU A 133 2.47 17.30 9.84
N LEU A 134 2.10 16.05 10.12
CA LEU A 134 1.79 15.05 9.11
C LEU A 134 0.43 15.31 8.44
N ASP A 135 0.17 14.62 7.35
CA ASP A 135 -0.98 14.85 6.49
C ASP A 135 -2.12 13.87 6.74
N GLY A 136 -1.99 12.97 7.73
CA GLY A 136 -3.00 11.98 8.05
C GLY A 136 -2.48 10.81 8.87
N VAL A 137 -3.32 9.79 8.95
CA VAL A 137 -3.10 8.55 9.71
C VAL A 137 -3.41 7.35 8.82
N ASP A 138 -2.58 6.34 8.91
CA ASP A 138 -2.79 5.00 8.38
C ASP A 138 -2.79 4.00 9.55
N ILE A 139 -3.74 3.07 9.56
CA ILE A 139 -3.83 2.02 10.59
C ILE A 139 -3.51 0.67 9.95
N ASP A 140 -2.43 0.07 10.41
CA ASP A 140 -1.99 -1.24 9.96
C ASP A 140 -2.13 -2.26 11.10
N TRP A 141 -3.37 -2.69 11.34
CA TRP A 141 -3.72 -3.70 12.35
C TRP A 141 -3.88 -5.07 11.68
N GLU A 142 -2.92 -5.96 11.91
CA GLU A 142 -2.86 -7.29 11.30
C GLU A 142 -3.05 -8.40 12.34
N TYR A 143 -4.28 -8.82 12.75
CA TYR A 143 -5.57 -8.33 12.22
C TYR A 143 -6.59 -8.20 13.36
N PRO A 144 -7.62 -7.35 13.23
CA PRO A 144 -8.72 -7.30 14.19
C PRO A 144 -9.41 -8.65 14.33
N ALA A 145 -9.72 -9.07 15.56
CA ALA A 145 -10.41 -10.30 15.90
C ALA A 145 -9.77 -11.60 15.35
N PHE A 146 -8.49 -11.56 14.95
CA PHE A 146 -7.77 -12.71 14.40
C PHE A 146 -6.36 -12.81 14.98
N HIS A 147 -5.98 -14.01 15.45
CA HIS A 147 -4.63 -14.28 15.93
C HIS A 147 -3.72 -14.62 14.75
N ALA A 148 -2.98 -13.65 14.23
CA ALA A 148 -2.02 -13.87 13.16
C ALA A 148 -0.77 -14.63 13.64
N TRP A 149 -0.44 -14.51 14.94
CA TRP A 149 0.63 -15.27 15.62
C TRP A 149 0.27 -15.56 17.08
N ASN A 150 0.93 -16.55 17.69
CA ASN A 150 0.55 -17.13 18.98
C ASN A 150 0.51 -16.16 20.17
N THR A 151 1.27 -15.06 20.11
CA THR A 151 1.34 -14.06 21.19
C THR A 151 0.46 -12.85 20.98
N GLN A 152 -0.09 -12.69 19.78
CA GLN A 152 -0.95 -11.57 19.45
C GLN A 152 -2.26 -11.65 20.21
N LYS A 153 -2.64 -10.53 20.83
CA LYS A 153 -3.94 -10.40 21.49
C LYS A 153 -5.03 -10.08 20.48
N ALA A 154 -6.08 -10.88 20.46
CA ALA A 154 -7.25 -10.67 19.63
C ALA A 154 -8.53 -11.03 20.39
N ARG A 155 -9.60 -10.29 20.14
CA ARG A 155 -10.93 -10.46 20.75
C ARG A 155 -12.01 -10.40 19.69
N PRO A 156 -13.15 -11.08 19.85
CA PRO A 156 -14.30 -10.90 18.94
C PRO A 156 -14.78 -9.45 18.85
N GLU A 157 -14.67 -8.67 19.93
CA GLU A 157 -15.04 -7.27 20.00
C GLU A 157 -14.16 -6.35 19.16
N ASP A 158 -12.96 -6.80 18.75
CA ASP A 158 -12.05 -6.03 17.93
C ASP A 158 -12.66 -5.65 16.57
N THR A 159 -13.60 -6.46 16.06
CA THR A 159 -14.41 -6.14 14.88
C THR A 159 -15.11 -4.79 15.01
N GLN A 160 -15.82 -4.58 16.12
CA GLN A 160 -16.53 -3.33 16.39
C GLN A 160 -15.59 -2.23 16.89
N ASN A 161 -14.54 -2.61 17.65
CA ASN A 161 -13.55 -1.68 18.16
C ASN A 161 -12.77 -1.03 17.03
N PHE A 162 -12.43 -1.78 15.98
CA PHE A 162 -11.76 -1.23 14.80
C PHE A 162 -12.65 -0.21 14.07
N THR A 163 -13.92 -0.52 13.86
CA THR A 163 -14.89 0.43 13.28
C THR A 163 -14.98 1.71 14.11
N SER A 164 -15.04 1.56 15.44
CA SER A 164 -15.11 2.69 16.38
C SER A 164 -13.82 3.51 16.41
N LEU A 165 -12.67 2.85 16.33
CA LEU A 165 -11.34 3.50 16.23
C LEU A 165 -11.27 4.39 14.98
N MET A 166 -11.63 3.84 13.82
CA MET A 166 -11.58 4.58 12.55
C MET A 166 -12.54 5.76 12.53
N LYS A 167 -13.76 5.58 13.09
CA LYS A 167 -14.72 6.67 13.26
C LYS A 167 -14.15 7.79 14.13
N GLU A 168 -13.61 7.45 15.31
CA GLU A 168 -13.08 8.45 16.25
C GLU A 168 -11.86 9.17 15.67
N LEU A 169 -10.95 8.48 14.99
CA LEU A 169 -9.83 9.11 14.28
C LEU A 169 -10.32 10.08 13.22
N ARG A 170 -11.32 9.72 12.40
CA ARG A 170 -11.90 10.62 11.40
C ARG A 170 -12.49 11.87 12.04
N GLU A 171 -13.25 11.73 13.13
CA GLU A 171 -13.83 12.86 13.86
C GLU A 171 -12.76 13.79 14.42
N LYS A 172 -11.68 13.25 15.00
CA LYS A 172 -10.57 14.05 15.52
C LYS A 172 -9.79 14.75 14.40
N LEU A 173 -9.51 14.05 13.29
CA LEU A 173 -8.87 14.66 12.11
C LEU A 173 -9.69 15.81 11.51
N TYR A 174 -11.02 15.72 11.51
CA TYR A 174 -11.88 16.82 11.06
C TYR A 174 -11.84 18.05 11.97
N ARG A 175 -11.55 17.87 13.25
CA ARG A 175 -11.44 18.98 14.21
C ARG A 175 -10.08 19.67 14.19
N LEU A 176 -9.08 19.09 13.50
CA LEU A 176 -7.79 19.74 13.38
C LEU A 176 -7.88 20.99 12.51
N PRO A 177 -7.09 22.03 12.80
CA PRO A 177 -6.99 23.18 11.92
C PRO A 177 -6.57 22.77 10.51
N HIS A 178 -7.30 23.20 9.50
CA HIS A 178 -7.02 22.90 8.09
C HIS A 178 -6.35 24.13 7.43
N PRO A 179 -5.00 24.16 7.30
CA PRO A 179 -4.36 25.23 6.54
C PRO A 179 -4.80 25.14 5.07
N LYS A 180 -5.44 26.18 4.55
CA LYS A 180 -5.82 26.30 3.13
C LYS A 180 -6.69 25.16 2.57
N ASN A 181 -7.71 24.71 3.31
CA ASN A 181 -8.63 23.63 2.91
C ASN A 181 -7.96 22.25 2.73
N LYS A 182 -6.85 21.98 3.40
CA LYS A 182 -6.14 20.71 3.35
C LYS A 182 -6.89 19.65 4.18
N LYS A 183 -7.42 18.60 3.54
CA LYS A 183 -8.04 17.45 4.22
C LYS A 183 -6.95 16.51 4.71
N TYR A 184 -7.00 16.11 6.01
CA TYR A 184 -6.18 15.03 6.54
C TYR A 184 -6.67 13.68 6.03
N LEU A 185 -5.74 12.84 5.62
CA LEU A 185 -6.04 11.48 5.17
C LEU A 185 -6.25 10.54 6.36
N LEU A 186 -7.15 9.60 6.19
CA LEU A 186 -7.28 8.42 7.03
C LEU A 186 -7.34 7.20 6.12
N THR A 187 -6.45 6.25 6.34
CA THR A 187 -6.32 5.02 5.55
C THR A 187 -6.12 3.82 6.47
N PHE A 188 -6.18 2.62 5.92
CA PHE A 188 -5.76 1.42 6.63
C PHE A 188 -5.25 0.35 5.66
N ALA A 189 -4.32 -0.49 6.15
CA ALA A 189 -3.88 -1.69 5.46
C ALA A 189 -4.91 -2.81 5.63
N SER A 190 -5.20 -3.53 4.56
CA SER A 190 -6.32 -4.46 4.51
C SER A 190 -5.93 -5.83 3.97
N GLY A 191 -6.45 -6.87 4.62
CA GLY A 191 -6.16 -8.27 4.30
C GLY A 191 -6.77 -8.73 2.97
N THR A 192 -6.33 -9.90 2.51
CA THR A 192 -6.66 -10.47 1.19
C THR A 192 -7.47 -11.75 1.26
N GLN A 193 -7.85 -12.19 2.45
CA GLN A 193 -8.52 -13.47 2.68
C GLN A 193 -10.00 -13.27 2.98
N ASP A 194 -10.86 -14.24 2.63
CA ASP A 194 -12.31 -14.18 2.88
C ASP A 194 -12.65 -13.96 4.35
N TRP A 195 -11.87 -14.55 5.28
CA TRP A 195 -12.09 -14.37 6.72
C TRP A 195 -11.90 -12.92 7.19
N TYR A 196 -11.19 -12.08 6.40
CA TYR A 196 -11.00 -10.68 6.75
C TYR A 196 -12.32 -9.92 6.83
N PHE A 197 -13.24 -10.15 5.89
CA PHE A 197 -14.58 -9.55 5.90
C PHE A 197 -15.50 -10.12 7.01
N GLN A 198 -15.14 -11.26 7.58
CA GLN A 198 -15.85 -11.80 8.76
C GLN A 198 -15.41 -11.12 10.06
N ASN A 199 -14.17 -10.64 10.10
CA ASN A 199 -13.54 -10.04 11.28
C ASN A 199 -13.46 -8.51 11.22
N VAL A 200 -13.69 -7.89 10.06
CA VAL A 200 -13.63 -6.44 9.86
C VAL A 200 -14.88 -5.97 9.11
N GLU A 201 -15.57 -5.00 9.66
CA GLU A 201 -16.76 -4.38 9.06
C GLU A 201 -16.35 -3.38 7.95
N VAL A 202 -15.67 -3.87 6.88
CA VAL A 202 -15.06 -3.02 5.84
C VAL A 202 -16.04 -2.02 5.26
N ASN A 203 -17.31 -2.43 5.01
CA ASN A 203 -18.39 -1.55 4.51
C ASN A 203 -18.74 -0.39 5.44
N LYS A 204 -18.54 -0.56 6.77
CA LYS A 204 -18.73 0.53 7.72
C LYS A 204 -17.49 1.41 7.82
N VAL A 205 -16.31 0.80 7.87
CA VAL A 205 -15.01 1.48 7.96
C VAL A 205 -14.77 2.34 6.74
N GLU A 206 -15.17 1.88 5.55
CA GLU A 206 -15.06 2.62 4.29
C GLU A 206 -15.62 4.05 4.38
N ASN A 207 -16.69 4.27 5.14
CA ASN A 207 -17.30 5.59 5.28
C ASN A 207 -16.41 6.62 6.00
N TYR A 208 -15.38 6.16 6.71
CA TYR A 208 -14.49 7.00 7.50
C TYR A 208 -13.14 7.24 6.81
N VAL A 209 -12.78 6.42 5.81
CA VAL A 209 -11.44 6.44 5.21
C VAL A 209 -11.41 7.05 3.81
N ASP A 210 -10.23 7.51 3.41
CA ASP A 210 -9.98 8.03 2.08
C ASP A 210 -9.50 6.93 1.13
N TYR A 211 -8.64 6.02 1.62
CA TYR A 211 -8.14 4.86 0.87
C TYR A 211 -8.04 3.63 1.75
N ILE A 212 -8.04 2.48 1.11
CA ILE A 212 -7.84 1.15 1.65
C ILE A 212 -6.61 0.56 0.94
N ASN A 213 -5.52 0.36 1.68
CA ASN A 213 -4.28 -0.21 1.18
C ASN A 213 -4.42 -1.74 1.14
N VAL A 214 -4.89 -2.30 0.03
CA VAL A 214 -5.10 -3.74 -0.08
C VAL A 214 -3.76 -4.42 -0.27
N MET A 215 -3.35 -5.28 0.66
CA MET A 215 -2.05 -5.97 0.67
C MET A 215 -2.01 -7.13 -0.33
N THR A 216 -2.16 -6.86 -1.61
CA THR A 216 -2.23 -7.83 -2.72
C THR A 216 -0.87 -8.46 -3.03
N TYR A 217 -0.22 -8.96 -2.01
CA TYR A 217 1.03 -9.72 -2.03
C TYR A 217 1.01 -10.80 -0.94
N ASP A 218 2.10 -11.51 -0.76
CA ASP A 218 2.19 -12.66 0.15
C ASP A 218 1.23 -13.81 -0.21
N PHE A 219 0.95 -13.99 -1.51
CA PHE A 219 0.11 -15.10 -1.97
C PHE A 219 0.82 -16.44 -1.85
N THR A 220 2.11 -16.49 -2.14
CA THR A 220 3.00 -17.63 -1.85
C THR A 220 4.34 -17.10 -1.37
N GLY A 221 4.83 -17.65 -0.25
CA GLY A 221 6.05 -17.17 0.38
C GLY A 221 6.78 -18.26 1.17
N ARG A 222 7.58 -17.84 2.16
CA ARG A 222 8.48 -18.69 2.97
C ARG A 222 7.80 -19.81 3.76
N TRP A 223 6.49 -19.82 3.86
CA TRP A 223 5.69 -20.89 4.49
C TRP A 223 5.34 -22.05 3.56
N SER A 224 5.75 -21.98 2.30
CA SER A 224 5.46 -23.00 1.27
C SER A 224 6.71 -23.75 0.86
N ASP A 225 6.67 -25.07 0.83
CA ASP A 225 7.73 -25.95 0.28
C ASP A 225 7.59 -26.10 -1.25
N THR A 226 6.69 -25.38 -1.86
CA THR A 226 6.46 -25.36 -3.30
C THR A 226 6.60 -23.96 -3.81
N THR A 227 7.34 -23.77 -4.91
CA THR A 227 7.49 -22.48 -5.57
C THR A 227 6.14 -21.93 -6.02
N GLY A 228 5.97 -20.62 -5.97
CA GLY A 228 4.75 -19.94 -6.36
C GLY A 228 4.98 -18.45 -6.53
N TYR A 229 3.92 -17.72 -6.76
CA TYR A 229 3.99 -16.28 -7.03
C TYR A 229 3.63 -15.48 -5.79
N ASN A 230 4.39 -14.40 -5.54
CA ASN A 230 4.16 -13.47 -4.43
C ASN A 230 2.94 -12.58 -4.67
N SER A 231 2.74 -12.10 -5.91
CA SER A 231 1.73 -11.06 -6.21
C SER A 231 1.29 -11.13 -7.68
N ASN A 232 0.77 -12.29 -8.09
CA ASN A 232 0.27 -12.52 -9.45
C ASN A 232 -1.05 -11.80 -9.70
N LEU A 233 -1.23 -11.23 -10.90
CA LEU A 233 -2.44 -10.47 -11.25
C LEU A 233 -3.66 -11.38 -11.40
N TYR A 234 -3.54 -12.50 -12.10
CA TYR A 234 -4.61 -13.49 -12.30
C TYR A 234 -4.24 -14.83 -11.68
N PRO A 235 -5.25 -15.68 -11.40
CA PRO A 235 -5.00 -17.02 -10.87
C PRO A 235 -4.06 -17.79 -11.79
N ASP A 236 -3.03 -18.40 -11.23
CA ASP A 236 -2.15 -19.30 -11.96
C ASP A 236 -2.80 -20.67 -12.21
N ARG A 237 -2.26 -21.43 -13.18
CA ARG A 237 -2.78 -22.74 -13.57
C ARG A 237 -2.33 -23.88 -12.64
N GLY A 238 -1.30 -23.65 -11.84
CA GLY A 238 -0.63 -24.66 -11.01
C GLY A 238 -1.02 -24.61 -9.53
N ASN A 239 -1.50 -23.49 -9.04
CA ASN A 239 -1.82 -23.29 -7.64
C ASN A 239 -3.27 -23.68 -7.32
N LYS A 240 -3.44 -24.63 -6.41
CA LYS A 240 -4.76 -25.07 -5.94
C LYS A 240 -5.48 -23.99 -5.14
N ALA A 241 -4.75 -23.09 -4.49
CA ALA A 241 -5.30 -21.99 -3.72
C ALA A 241 -5.88 -20.88 -4.59
N LYS A 242 -5.49 -20.79 -5.88
CA LYS A 242 -5.97 -19.81 -6.87
C LYS A 242 -5.97 -18.36 -6.36
N HIS A 243 -5.04 -18.01 -5.46
CA HIS A 243 -4.98 -16.66 -4.90
C HIS A 243 -4.34 -15.70 -5.90
N SER A 244 -4.96 -14.55 -6.13
CA SER A 244 -4.49 -13.54 -7.09
C SER A 244 -5.06 -12.16 -6.78
N ILE A 245 -4.44 -11.13 -7.33
CA ILE A 245 -4.93 -9.75 -7.22
C ILE A 245 -6.38 -9.63 -7.70
N ASP A 246 -6.70 -10.21 -8.87
CA ASP A 246 -8.05 -10.11 -9.44
C ASP A 246 -9.11 -10.73 -8.54
N GLN A 247 -8.81 -11.86 -7.89
CA GLN A 247 -9.74 -12.48 -6.94
C GLN A 247 -9.94 -11.61 -5.70
N VAL A 248 -8.85 -11.06 -5.14
CA VAL A 248 -8.91 -10.18 -3.98
C VAL A 248 -9.71 -8.92 -4.30
N ILE A 249 -9.38 -8.22 -5.39
CA ILE A 249 -10.09 -6.99 -5.76
C ILE A 249 -11.57 -7.29 -6.09
N THR A 250 -11.85 -8.40 -6.76
CA THR A 250 -13.23 -8.82 -7.04
C THR A 250 -14.01 -9.04 -5.76
N MET A 251 -13.42 -9.67 -4.74
CA MET A 251 -14.03 -9.86 -3.42
C MET A 251 -14.40 -8.50 -2.77
N TYR A 252 -13.51 -7.50 -2.82
CA TYR A 252 -13.81 -6.15 -2.32
C TYR A 252 -14.98 -5.50 -3.09
N LEU A 253 -15.00 -5.64 -4.42
CA LEU A 253 -16.07 -5.09 -5.26
C LEU A 253 -17.41 -5.80 -5.05
N GLU A 254 -17.41 -7.12 -4.83
CA GLU A 254 -18.60 -7.91 -4.50
C GLU A 254 -19.18 -7.54 -3.12
N HIS A 255 -18.34 -7.04 -2.21
CA HIS A 255 -18.74 -6.43 -0.95
C HIS A 255 -19.14 -4.94 -1.09
N GLU A 256 -19.34 -4.46 -2.34
CA GLU A 256 -19.80 -3.10 -2.66
C GLU A 256 -18.84 -1.99 -2.16
N ILE A 257 -17.54 -2.27 -1.98
CA ILE A 257 -16.54 -1.26 -1.63
C ILE A 257 -16.23 -0.41 -2.87
N ASP A 258 -16.20 0.92 -2.71
CA ASP A 258 -15.87 1.86 -3.79
C ASP A 258 -14.48 1.59 -4.35
N SER A 259 -14.42 1.20 -5.63
CA SER A 259 -13.16 0.91 -6.34
C SER A 259 -12.16 2.07 -6.23
N LYS A 260 -12.64 3.31 -6.22
CA LYS A 260 -11.79 4.52 -6.14
C LYS A 260 -11.07 4.68 -4.80
N LYS A 261 -11.47 3.95 -3.78
CA LYS A 261 -10.79 3.91 -2.48
C LYS A 261 -9.74 2.79 -2.39
N LEU A 262 -9.76 1.80 -3.28
CA LEU A 262 -8.84 0.67 -3.24
C LEU A 262 -7.49 1.04 -3.86
N LEU A 263 -6.41 0.94 -3.08
CA LEU A 263 -5.04 0.99 -3.58
C LEU A 263 -4.49 -0.43 -3.70
N LEU A 264 -4.11 -0.82 -4.93
CA LEU A 264 -3.52 -2.12 -5.21
C LEU A 264 -2.10 -2.19 -4.63
N GLY A 265 -1.85 -3.17 -3.74
CA GLY A 265 -0.54 -3.40 -3.13
C GLY A 265 0.45 -4.04 -4.09
N VAL A 266 1.67 -3.52 -4.11
CA VAL A 266 2.79 -4.00 -4.93
C VAL A 266 4.00 -4.22 -4.04
N PRO A 267 4.61 -5.43 -4.00
CA PRO A 267 5.79 -5.68 -3.20
C PRO A 267 7.06 -5.21 -3.92
N ALA A 268 7.96 -4.53 -3.22
CA ALA A 268 9.32 -4.28 -3.67
C ALA A 268 10.32 -5.32 -3.14
N TYR A 269 9.84 -6.35 -2.47
CA TYR A 269 10.58 -7.52 -2.01
C TYR A 269 10.13 -8.77 -2.79
N SER A 270 10.89 -9.84 -2.62
CA SER A 270 10.67 -11.09 -3.35
C SER A 270 10.77 -12.29 -2.43
N TYR A 271 10.11 -13.38 -2.80
CA TYR A 271 10.33 -14.69 -2.20
C TYR A 271 11.08 -15.61 -3.16
N GLY A 272 11.92 -16.46 -2.59
CA GLY A 272 12.70 -17.41 -3.35
C GLY A 272 12.74 -18.80 -2.73
N TRP A 273 13.03 -19.80 -3.55
CA TRP A 273 13.21 -21.19 -3.17
C TRP A 273 14.50 -21.74 -3.78
N LYS A 274 15.29 -22.43 -2.99
CA LYS A 274 16.48 -23.17 -3.41
C LYS A 274 16.20 -24.68 -3.48
N ASP A 275 17.15 -25.42 -4.05
CA ASP A 275 17.03 -26.88 -4.24
C ASP A 275 15.75 -27.27 -5.00
N VAL A 276 15.31 -26.43 -5.92
CA VAL A 276 14.08 -26.61 -6.69
C VAL A 276 14.22 -27.81 -7.61
N LYS A 277 13.35 -28.79 -7.45
CA LYS A 277 13.32 -30.02 -8.24
C LYS A 277 12.31 -29.89 -9.38
N SER A 278 12.74 -29.31 -10.47
CA SER A 278 11.90 -29.12 -11.66
C SER A 278 12.56 -29.71 -12.91
N LYS A 279 11.71 -30.20 -13.82
CA LYS A 279 12.12 -30.60 -15.19
C LYS A 279 11.85 -29.52 -16.23
N THR A 280 11.29 -28.40 -15.82
CA THR A 280 10.86 -27.29 -16.67
C THR A 280 11.49 -25.97 -16.20
N ASP A 281 10.66 -25.01 -15.88
CA ASP A 281 11.02 -23.61 -15.56
C ASP A 281 11.03 -23.30 -14.05
N GLY A 282 10.85 -24.32 -13.19
CA GLY A 282 10.89 -24.17 -11.74
C GLY A 282 9.57 -23.75 -11.10
N SER A 283 8.54 -23.36 -11.88
CA SER A 283 7.24 -22.97 -11.34
C SER A 283 6.51 -24.17 -10.72
N PHE A 284 5.77 -23.94 -9.64
CA PHE A 284 4.95 -24.92 -8.91
C PHE A 284 5.69 -26.23 -8.60
N SER A 285 6.97 -26.14 -8.28
CA SER A 285 7.87 -27.25 -8.06
C SER A 285 8.31 -27.31 -6.59
N PRO A 286 8.56 -28.52 -6.03
CA PRO A 286 9.12 -28.63 -4.69
C PRO A 286 10.46 -27.92 -4.57
N GLY A 287 10.63 -27.15 -3.51
CA GLY A 287 11.84 -26.39 -3.21
C GLY A 287 11.88 -26.01 -1.74
N LYS A 288 13.01 -25.52 -1.27
CA LYS A 288 13.18 -25.03 0.10
C LYS A 288 13.12 -23.52 0.10
N PRO A 289 12.25 -22.87 0.88
CA PRO A 289 12.23 -21.41 1.00
C PRO A 289 13.62 -20.86 1.32
N ILE A 290 13.95 -19.74 0.69
CA ILE A 290 15.14 -18.96 1.04
C ILE A 290 14.80 -18.11 2.27
N ASP A 291 15.73 -18.11 3.23
CA ASP A 291 15.64 -17.24 4.38
C ASP A 291 15.90 -15.79 3.96
N ILE A 292 14.84 -15.01 3.91
CA ILE A 292 14.88 -13.60 3.52
C ILE A 292 15.48 -12.69 4.60
N ASP A 293 15.54 -13.14 5.85
CA ASP A 293 16.16 -12.39 6.93
C ASP A 293 17.71 -12.36 6.79
N ASN A 294 18.26 -13.37 6.11
CA ASN A 294 19.68 -13.51 5.83
C ASN A 294 20.05 -13.39 4.34
N THR A 295 19.07 -13.18 3.45
CA THR A 295 19.29 -13.09 2.00
C THR A 295 18.50 -11.91 1.44
N ASP A 296 19.20 -10.89 0.95
CA ASP A 296 18.56 -9.74 0.33
C ASP A 296 17.98 -10.09 -1.05
N LEU A 297 16.66 -10.26 -1.10
CA LEU A 297 15.86 -10.45 -2.31
C LEU A 297 15.01 -9.20 -2.64
N SER A 298 15.48 -8.01 -2.23
CA SER A 298 14.86 -6.74 -2.63
C SER A 298 14.93 -6.53 -4.15
N TYR A 299 13.97 -5.80 -4.69
CA TYR A 299 13.93 -5.48 -6.12
C TYR A 299 15.24 -4.88 -6.63
N LYS A 300 15.82 -3.90 -5.89
CA LYS A 300 17.12 -3.30 -6.23
C LYS A 300 18.26 -4.31 -6.31
N THR A 301 18.26 -5.31 -5.41
CA THR A 301 19.28 -6.36 -5.40
C THR A 301 19.08 -7.34 -6.54
N LEU A 302 17.83 -7.67 -6.90
CA LEU A 302 17.54 -8.53 -8.05
C LEU A 302 17.96 -7.87 -9.36
N GLU A 303 17.65 -6.60 -9.59
CA GLU A 303 18.13 -5.86 -10.78
C GLU A 303 19.67 -5.85 -10.87
N LYS A 304 20.34 -5.59 -9.77
CA LYS A 304 21.79 -5.47 -9.72
C LYS A 304 22.51 -6.80 -9.90
N SER A 305 22.01 -7.88 -9.28
CA SER A 305 22.80 -9.09 -9.04
C SER A 305 22.23 -10.37 -9.64
N TYR A 306 20.93 -10.40 -10.00
CA TYR A 306 20.25 -11.63 -10.44
C TYR A 306 19.74 -11.54 -11.87
N LEU A 307 19.14 -10.45 -12.29
CA LEU A 307 18.49 -10.32 -13.59
C LEU A 307 19.49 -10.52 -14.73
N ASN A 308 19.35 -11.64 -15.46
CA ASN A 308 20.25 -12.09 -16.53
C ASN A 308 21.71 -12.26 -16.09
N LYS A 309 21.96 -12.53 -14.80
CA LYS A 309 23.28 -12.74 -14.19
C LYS A 309 23.30 -14.05 -13.42
N ASN A 310 24.50 -14.57 -13.13
CA ASN A 310 24.70 -15.76 -12.30
C ASN A 310 23.85 -16.98 -12.71
N GLY A 311 23.59 -17.15 -14.02
CA GLY A 311 22.78 -18.23 -14.58
C GLY A 311 21.28 -18.04 -14.47
N TYR A 312 20.80 -16.99 -13.79
CA TYR A 312 19.38 -16.70 -13.72
C TYR A 312 18.85 -16.21 -15.05
N LYS A 313 17.72 -16.76 -15.47
CA LYS A 313 16.94 -16.33 -16.62
C LYS A 313 15.61 -15.78 -16.13
N ARG A 314 15.15 -14.71 -16.76
CA ARG A 314 13.80 -14.19 -16.57
C ARG A 314 12.80 -15.08 -17.30
N TYR A 315 11.72 -15.40 -16.62
CA TYR A 315 10.51 -16.03 -17.17
C TYR A 315 9.30 -15.14 -16.89
N TYR A 316 8.26 -15.35 -17.67
CA TYR A 316 7.01 -14.63 -17.51
C TYR A 316 5.83 -15.58 -17.70
N ASP A 317 4.90 -15.59 -16.76
CA ASP A 317 3.63 -16.32 -16.89
C ASP A 317 2.58 -15.40 -17.50
N ASP A 318 2.31 -15.59 -18.80
CA ASP A 318 1.34 -14.80 -19.55
C ASP A 318 -0.10 -14.94 -19.06
N HIS A 319 -0.43 -16.02 -18.36
CA HIS A 319 -1.76 -16.21 -17.79
C HIS A 319 -1.88 -15.48 -16.45
N ALA A 320 -0.95 -15.69 -15.56
CA ALA A 320 -0.91 -15.06 -14.25
C ALA A 320 -0.43 -13.59 -14.26
N LYS A 321 0.16 -13.15 -15.40
CA LYS A 321 0.74 -11.81 -15.60
C LYS A 321 1.75 -11.45 -14.51
N THR A 322 2.71 -12.34 -14.30
CA THR A 322 3.76 -12.19 -13.29
C THR A 322 5.11 -12.70 -13.78
N ALA A 323 6.18 -12.12 -13.27
CA ALA A 323 7.54 -12.48 -13.59
C ALA A 323 8.20 -13.33 -12.50
N TYR A 324 9.18 -14.14 -12.91
CA TYR A 324 10.04 -14.88 -11.98
C TYR A 324 11.42 -15.14 -12.60
N LEU A 325 12.39 -15.41 -11.74
CA LEU A 325 13.75 -15.81 -12.12
C LEU A 325 13.96 -17.28 -11.79
N TYR A 326 14.67 -17.99 -12.69
CA TYR A 326 15.08 -19.37 -12.46
C TYR A 326 16.44 -19.65 -13.06
N ASN A 327 17.29 -20.38 -12.34
CA ASN A 327 18.65 -20.76 -12.79
C ASN A 327 18.90 -22.27 -12.90
N GLY A 328 17.82 -23.08 -12.85
CA GLY A 328 17.91 -24.55 -12.84
C GLY A 328 17.85 -25.16 -11.43
N SER A 329 18.02 -24.38 -10.37
CA SER A 329 17.99 -24.82 -8.98
C SER A 329 17.35 -23.84 -8.02
N THR A 330 17.33 -22.57 -8.35
CA THR A 330 16.73 -21.51 -7.50
C THR A 330 15.68 -20.77 -8.30
N PHE A 331 14.48 -20.64 -7.70
CA PHE A 331 13.34 -19.89 -8.21
C PHE A 331 13.13 -18.64 -7.35
N ILE A 332 12.84 -17.50 -7.97
CA ILE A 332 12.54 -16.23 -7.27
C ILE A 332 11.32 -15.59 -7.94
N SER A 333 10.23 -15.42 -7.18
CA SER A 333 9.06 -14.65 -7.60
C SER A 333 9.31 -13.17 -7.30
N TYR A 334 9.16 -12.28 -8.29
CA TYR A 334 9.43 -10.85 -8.14
C TYR A 334 8.54 -10.02 -9.06
N GLU A 335 8.53 -8.70 -8.85
CA GLU A 335 7.91 -7.75 -9.77
C GLU A 335 8.89 -7.33 -10.88
N ASP A 336 8.34 -7.07 -12.09
CA ASP A 336 9.09 -6.39 -13.14
C ASP A 336 8.21 -5.40 -13.92
N LYS A 337 8.82 -4.63 -14.82
CA LYS A 337 8.11 -3.58 -15.56
C LYS A 337 6.97 -4.11 -16.45
N GLU A 338 7.06 -5.35 -16.92
CA GLU A 338 5.98 -5.98 -17.71
C GLU A 338 4.79 -6.35 -16.83
N ALA A 339 5.04 -7.00 -15.68
CA ALA A 339 4.01 -7.31 -14.69
C ALA A 339 3.36 -6.03 -14.14
N LEU A 340 4.16 -5.01 -13.83
CA LEU A 340 3.68 -3.70 -13.40
C LEU A 340 2.81 -3.01 -14.46
N ALA A 341 3.16 -3.12 -15.75
CA ALA A 341 2.34 -2.55 -16.83
C ALA A 341 0.96 -3.20 -16.90
N GLU A 342 0.86 -4.51 -16.69
CA GLU A 342 -0.43 -5.21 -16.61
C GLU A 342 -1.24 -4.78 -15.35
N LYS A 343 -0.59 -4.62 -14.20
CA LYS A 343 -1.22 -4.08 -12.98
C LYS A 343 -1.74 -2.65 -13.19
N VAL A 344 -0.99 -1.78 -13.88
CA VAL A 344 -1.45 -0.43 -14.23
C VAL A 344 -2.68 -0.47 -15.15
N LYS A 345 -2.70 -1.34 -16.17
CA LYS A 345 -3.89 -1.54 -17.03
C LYS A 345 -5.09 -2.01 -16.19
N TYR A 346 -4.86 -2.93 -15.26
CA TYR A 346 -5.90 -3.46 -14.37
C TYR A 346 -6.48 -2.37 -13.46
N ILE A 347 -5.62 -1.56 -12.81
CA ILE A 347 -6.02 -0.43 -11.96
C ILE A 347 -6.92 0.54 -12.75
N LYS A 348 -6.57 0.84 -13.99
CA LYS A 348 -7.37 1.72 -14.87
C LYS A 348 -8.69 1.07 -15.27
N ALA A 349 -8.66 -0.20 -15.68
CA ALA A 349 -9.85 -0.93 -16.13
C ALA A 349 -10.88 -1.17 -15.02
N LYS A 350 -10.43 -1.38 -13.77
CA LYS A 350 -11.29 -1.55 -12.59
C LYS A 350 -11.59 -0.22 -11.88
N GLU A 351 -11.10 0.90 -12.40
CA GLU A 351 -11.25 2.25 -11.83
C GLU A 351 -10.74 2.36 -10.38
N LEU A 352 -9.71 1.55 -10.00
CA LEU A 352 -9.15 1.60 -8.64
C LEU A 352 -8.55 2.98 -8.33
N GLY A 353 -8.43 3.32 -7.04
CA GLY A 353 -7.86 4.58 -6.57
C GLY A 353 -6.39 4.78 -6.95
N GLY A 354 -5.63 3.69 -7.09
CA GLY A 354 -4.22 3.75 -7.45
C GLY A 354 -3.44 2.51 -7.02
N ALA A 355 -2.17 2.69 -6.71
CA ALA A 355 -1.28 1.65 -6.20
C ALA A 355 -0.55 2.10 -4.94
N MET A 356 -0.23 1.12 -4.07
CA MET A 356 0.59 1.27 -2.89
C MET A 356 1.76 0.29 -2.95
N VAL A 357 2.97 0.73 -2.60
CA VAL A 357 4.18 -0.10 -2.64
C VAL A 357 4.69 -0.40 -1.22
N TRP A 358 4.89 -1.66 -0.89
CA TRP A 358 5.63 -2.12 0.27
C TRP A 358 7.02 -2.60 -0.17
N GLU A 359 8.15 -2.00 0.13
CA GLU A 359 8.39 -0.71 0.73
C GLU A 359 9.56 -0.02 -0.01
N TYR A 360 9.74 1.27 0.19
CA TYR A 360 10.64 2.14 -0.59
C TYR A 360 12.11 1.73 -0.56
N SER A 361 12.61 1.29 0.60
CA SER A 361 14.04 1.00 0.75
C SER A 361 14.49 -0.24 -0.02
N GLN A 362 13.55 -1.08 -0.43
CA GLN A 362 13.79 -2.28 -1.23
C GLN A 362 13.69 -2.02 -2.73
N ASP A 363 13.17 -0.86 -3.12
CA ASP A 363 13.06 -0.46 -4.52
C ASP A 363 14.38 0.09 -5.09
N ALA A 364 14.51 0.07 -6.40
CA ALA A 364 15.61 0.70 -7.13
C ALA A 364 15.28 2.18 -7.45
N GLU A 365 16.29 2.97 -7.80
CA GLU A 365 16.10 4.38 -8.14
C GLU A 365 15.12 4.58 -9.29
N ASP A 366 15.23 3.81 -10.35
CA ASP A 366 14.34 3.80 -11.53
C ASP A 366 13.39 2.58 -11.51
N GLY A 367 13.02 2.11 -10.32
CA GLY A 367 12.29 0.88 -10.10
C GLY A 367 10.77 1.00 -10.11
N ILE A 368 10.14 0.26 -9.20
CA ILE A 368 8.68 0.08 -9.10
C ILE A 368 7.96 1.40 -8.86
N VAL A 369 8.41 2.17 -7.85
CA VAL A 369 7.75 3.43 -7.43
C VAL A 369 7.75 4.44 -8.56
N LYS A 370 8.90 4.65 -9.22
CA LYS A 370 9.00 5.57 -10.36
C LYS A 370 8.15 5.09 -11.53
N PHE A 371 8.18 3.80 -11.86
CA PHE A 371 7.36 3.24 -12.94
C PHE A 371 5.86 3.48 -12.73
N LEU A 372 5.36 3.22 -11.53
CA LEU A 372 3.96 3.45 -11.18
C LEU A 372 3.59 4.93 -11.24
N GLY A 373 4.40 5.81 -10.62
CA GLY A 373 4.18 7.25 -10.62
C GLY A 373 4.13 7.87 -12.03
N GLU A 374 4.93 7.34 -12.96
CA GLU A 374 4.93 7.78 -14.36
C GLU A 374 3.81 7.18 -15.20
N SER A 375 3.29 5.99 -14.84
CA SER A 375 2.40 5.19 -15.72
C SER A 375 0.92 5.29 -15.33
N LEU A 376 0.60 5.49 -14.05
CA LEU A 376 -0.78 5.48 -13.57
C LEU A 376 -1.63 6.60 -14.17
N ASN A 377 -1.04 7.76 -14.44
CA ASN A 377 -1.75 8.95 -14.92
C ASN A 377 -1.39 9.34 -16.37
N LYS A 378 -0.75 8.45 -17.12
CA LYS A 378 -0.60 8.56 -18.58
C LYS A 378 -1.78 7.85 -19.24
#